data_5b05c7998821823d3a2001814bbda03a
#
_entry.id   5b05c7998821823d3a2001814bbda03a
#
_cell.length_a   1.000
_cell.length_b   1.000
_cell.length_c   1.000
_cell.angle_alpha   90.00
_cell.angle_beta   90.00
_cell.angle_gamma   90.00
#
_symmetry.space_group_name_H-M   'P 1'
#
loop_
_entity.id
_entity.type
_entity.pdbx_description
1 polymer ?
#
loop_
_entity_poly.entity_id
_entity_poly.type
_entity_poly.pdbx_seq_one_letter_code
_entity_poly.pdbx_strand_id
1 'polypeptide(L)'
;MRTRGLLAVLGLAISVLTLSPVGSAVHVQAAPPEHRVYMVTDSVGLGAKNAVPAAFPADWQVTVDGTPALFVEQLESKHVRTQMAANPGVFGDYAIVAGGYNYPFWDPARFDRSIDSIISAFEQAGVKYIFWVTLREVKPQYITAGAWTQVQPYYWYFPTVNEHLRAAVARHPNLSLIDWAAIADRPGLTYDAIHLNTFGASEYANNIARVVMSAASRVKAGTTTTVKVAGTGSVPADATAVSLNLTVTNPRTPGFLTAYPCDQERPSTSNANFTSDNTVAAAAIVPVAANGTVCVYTSADTHLIVDVMGSFEGTDGYIRAGPTRLDDTRDLGNAGLVAHNPLRVQLPSSVAGGAAILNVTAVAGAQAGFVTVYRCGDPVPGTSNVNFGPGGVVPNLVVAEADATGGVCLFANQPTHLVVDLFGGLTAGSVSLHAPVRAIDTRTAGGEPAAGSTVTAPTGAPPGTTGVIVNVTTTQPATSGFLTAFACGPGRPPTSNLNVVPQQTVANFATVKPDPAGNVCVFTNPSAQVIVDVMGTIGPAFAGLAVPLRAFDSRAA
;
A
#
# COMPACT_ATOMS: atom_id res chain seq x y z
N MET A 1 29.14 -80.23 -47.94
CA MET A 1 30.48 -79.78 -48.36
C MET A 1 30.98 -78.79 -47.31
N ARG A 2 32.09 -79.11 -46.81
CA ARG A 2 32.95 -78.51 -45.81
C ARG A 2 33.32 -77.07 -46.16
N THR A 3 33.37 -76.16 -45.15
CA THR A 3 34.56 -75.33 -44.93
C THR A 3 34.56 -74.74 -43.53
N ARG A 4 35.74 -74.75 -43.01
CA ARG A 4 36.17 -74.51 -41.63
C ARG A 4 36.19 -72.99 -41.27
N GLY A 5 35.85 -72.68 -40.04
CA GLY A 5 36.04 -71.39 -39.42
C GLY A 5 37.50 -71.20 -38.92
N LEU A 6 37.88 -69.94 -38.80
CA LEU A 6 39.07 -69.46 -38.09
C LEU A 6 38.64 -68.63 -36.88
N LEU A 7 39.04 -69.05 -35.67
CA LEU A 7 39.00 -68.26 -34.46
C LEU A 7 40.17 -67.24 -34.51
N ALA A 8 39.85 -65.95 -34.36
CA ALA A 8 40.85 -64.94 -34.07
C ALA A 8 40.66 -64.50 -32.62
N VAL A 9 41.64 -64.78 -31.78
CA VAL A 9 41.73 -64.30 -30.38
C VAL A 9 42.24 -62.86 -30.41
N LEU A 10 41.40 -61.89 -29.98
CA LEU A 10 41.80 -60.50 -29.76
C LEU A 10 42.15 -60.32 -28.29
N GLY A 11 43.42 -60.08 -27.99
CA GLY A 11 43.90 -59.73 -26.66
C GLY A 11 43.49 -58.33 -26.29
N LEU A 12 42.79 -58.21 -25.14
CA LEU A 12 42.43 -56.93 -24.54
C LEU A 12 43.63 -56.40 -23.76
N ALA A 13 44.26 -55.34 -24.24
CA ALA A 13 45.23 -54.56 -23.48
C ALA A 13 44.48 -53.57 -22.60
N ILE A 14 44.50 -53.78 -21.31
CA ILE A 14 43.96 -52.84 -20.30
C ILE A 14 44.97 -51.74 -20.06
N SER A 15 44.75 -50.54 -20.66
CA SER A 15 45.48 -49.33 -20.31
C SER A 15 44.86 -48.70 -19.07
N VAL A 16 45.57 -48.75 -17.97
CA VAL A 16 45.23 -48.03 -16.75
C VAL A 16 45.53 -46.55 -16.98
N LEU A 17 44.48 -45.75 -17.26
CA LEU A 17 44.56 -44.30 -17.19
C LEU A 17 44.48 -43.86 -15.73
N THR A 18 45.58 -43.39 -15.19
CA THR A 18 45.59 -42.63 -13.91
C THR A 18 45.00 -41.25 -14.15
N LEU A 19 43.72 -41.06 -13.75
CA LEU A 19 43.10 -39.74 -13.67
C LEU A 19 43.66 -39.02 -12.44
N SER A 20 44.48 -38.00 -12.66
CA SER A 20 44.83 -37.00 -11.66
C SER A 20 43.59 -36.10 -11.46
N PRO A 21 43.15 -35.85 -10.23
CA PRO A 21 42.08 -34.89 -9.98
C PRO A 21 42.64 -33.47 -10.07
N VAL A 22 42.58 -32.85 -11.23
CA VAL A 22 42.69 -31.39 -11.33
C VAL A 22 41.32 -30.83 -10.97
N GLY A 23 41.09 -30.65 -9.68
CA GLY A 23 39.98 -29.88 -9.16
C GLY A 23 40.20 -28.42 -9.50
N SER A 24 39.73 -27.97 -10.66
CA SER A 24 39.51 -26.55 -10.88
C SER A 24 38.36 -26.12 -9.97
N ALA A 25 38.70 -25.43 -8.87
CA ALA A 25 37.69 -24.73 -8.09
C ALA A 25 37.04 -23.71 -9.03
N VAL A 26 35.82 -24.00 -9.44
CA VAL A 26 34.97 -23.02 -10.09
C VAL A 26 34.71 -21.98 -8.99
N HIS A 27 35.44 -20.86 -9.04
CA HIS A 27 35.03 -19.66 -8.30
C HIS A 27 33.68 -19.24 -8.86
N VAL A 28 32.60 -19.66 -8.21
CA VAL A 28 31.30 -19.05 -8.38
C VAL A 28 31.47 -17.63 -7.85
N GLN A 29 31.66 -16.69 -8.76
CA GLN A 29 31.66 -15.28 -8.43
C GLN A 29 30.25 -14.99 -7.90
N ALA A 30 30.15 -14.64 -6.62
CA ALA A 30 28.88 -14.26 -6.04
C ALA A 30 28.23 -13.19 -6.94
N ALA A 31 26.97 -13.34 -7.24
CA ALA A 31 26.23 -12.30 -7.95
C ALA A 31 26.43 -10.97 -7.21
N PRO A 32 26.59 -9.85 -7.93
CA PRO A 32 26.73 -8.55 -7.28
C PRO A 32 25.51 -8.33 -6.37
N PRO A 33 25.67 -7.72 -5.18
CA PRO A 33 24.57 -7.51 -4.26
C PRO A 33 23.48 -6.71 -4.95
N GLU A 34 22.25 -7.15 -4.80
CA GLU A 34 21.07 -6.55 -5.45
C GLU A 34 20.77 -5.16 -4.85
N HIS A 35 21.10 -4.99 -3.57
CA HIS A 35 20.88 -3.72 -2.84
C HIS A 35 22.17 -3.21 -2.21
N ARG A 36 22.46 -1.91 -2.39
CA ARG A 36 23.58 -1.21 -1.76
C ARG A 36 23.10 -0.04 -0.93
N VAL A 37 23.62 0.06 0.28
CA VAL A 37 23.33 1.14 1.23
C VAL A 37 24.64 1.77 1.66
N TYR A 38 24.77 3.09 1.54
CA TYR A 38 25.87 3.84 2.11
C TYR A 38 25.37 4.67 3.29
N MET A 39 25.93 4.41 4.48
CA MET A 39 25.62 5.16 5.68
C MET A 39 26.81 6.03 6.07
N VAL A 40 26.57 7.34 6.20
CA VAL A 40 27.53 8.29 6.77
C VAL A 40 27.07 8.71 8.17
N THR A 41 28.01 8.76 9.13
CA THR A 41 27.64 8.97 10.52
C THR A 41 28.71 9.69 11.35
N ASP A 42 28.25 10.33 12.44
CA ASP A 42 29.09 10.82 13.54
C ASP A 42 29.31 9.74 14.63
N SER A 43 29.71 10.14 15.83
CA SER A 43 30.04 9.22 16.92
C SER A 43 28.90 8.27 17.32
N VAL A 44 27.65 8.71 17.24
CA VAL A 44 26.51 7.91 17.72
C VAL A 44 26.26 6.72 16.81
N GLY A 45 26.16 6.94 15.50
CA GLY A 45 25.97 5.82 14.57
C GLY A 45 27.22 4.95 14.41
N LEU A 46 28.43 5.48 14.66
CA LEU A 46 29.64 4.66 14.75
C LEU A 46 29.57 3.64 15.90
N GLY A 47 28.83 3.94 16.98
CA GLY A 47 28.54 2.98 18.05
C GLY A 47 27.78 1.75 17.55
N ALA A 48 27.08 1.85 16.41
CA ALA A 48 26.37 0.76 15.77
C ALA A 48 27.04 0.26 14.46
N LYS A 49 28.29 0.64 14.18
CA LYS A 49 29.00 0.36 12.92
C LYS A 49 28.94 -1.10 12.48
N ASN A 50 29.08 -2.02 13.43
CA ASN A 50 29.02 -3.47 13.13
C ASN A 50 27.59 -4.02 13.20
N ALA A 51 26.72 -3.43 13.99
CA ALA A 51 25.34 -3.87 14.15
C ALA A 51 24.48 -3.53 12.91
N VAL A 52 24.70 -2.36 12.30
CA VAL A 52 23.91 -1.92 11.14
C VAL A 52 24.05 -2.88 9.95
N PRO A 53 25.23 -3.22 9.45
CA PRO A 53 25.34 -4.19 8.37
C PRO A 53 24.77 -5.56 8.73
N ALA A 54 24.93 -6.00 9.97
CA ALA A 54 24.44 -7.29 10.45
C ALA A 54 22.90 -7.39 10.56
N ALA A 55 22.21 -6.27 10.57
CA ALA A 55 20.75 -6.21 10.62
C ALA A 55 20.09 -6.36 9.24
N PHE A 56 20.86 -6.30 8.16
CA PHE A 56 20.37 -6.48 6.80
C PHE A 56 20.58 -7.92 6.31
N PRO A 57 19.73 -8.43 5.39
CA PRO A 57 19.92 -9.74 4.75
C PRO A 57 21.22 -9.81 3.94
N ALA A 58 21.64 -11.03 3.61
CA ALA A 58 22.93 -11.29 2.95
C ALA A 58 23.05 -10.75 1.50
N ASP A 59 21.93 -10.48 0.84
CA ASP A 59 21.84 -9.86 -0.50
C ASP A 59 22.00 -8.33 -0.46
N TRP A 60 22.11 -7.75 0.75
CA TRP A 60 22.35 -6.33 0.97
C TRP A 60 23.83 -6.06 1.26
N GLN A 61 24.40 -5.10 0.57
CA GLN A 61 25.73 -4.55 0.89
C GLN A 61 25.59 -3.23 1.61
N VAL A 62 25.93 -3.19 2.89
CA VAL A 62 25.83 -1.99 3.72
C VAL A 62 27.22 -1.51 4.12
N THR A 63 27.57 -0.30 3.70
CA THR A 63 28.84 0.36 4.07
C THR A 63 28.55 1.45 5.09
N VAL A 64 29.19 1.37 6.25
CA VAL A 64 29.10 2.41 7.30
C VAL A 64 30.44 3.15 7.38
N ASP A 65 30.40 4.44 7.08
CA ASP A 65 31.55 5.34 7.08
C ASP A 65 31.29 6.55 7.99
N GLY A 66 32.31 7.09 8.60
CA GLY A 66 32.14 8.23 9.49
C GLY A 66 33.33 8.52 10.39
N THR A 67 33.25 9.65 11.08
CA THR A 67 34.25 10.09 12.06
C THR A 67 33.52 10.78 13.23
N PRO A 68 33.94 10.53 14.49
CA PRO A 68 33.37 11.20 15.66
C PRO A 68 33.54 12.72 15.60
N ALA A 69 32.62 13.42 16.25
CA ALA A 69 32.66 14.88 16.47
C ALA A 69 32.69 15.75 15.19
N LEU A 70 32.18 15.23 14.07
CA LEU A 70 32.06 16.01 12.84
C LEU A 70 30.68 16.67 12.72
N PHE A 71 30.67 17.90 12.19
CA PHE A 71 29.45 18.54 11.66
C PHE A 71 29.01 17.88 10.34
N VAL A 72 27.78 18.09 9.94
CA VAL A 72 27.20 17.45 8.74
C VAL A 72 28.00 17.79 7.47
N GLU A 73 28.39 19.03 7.28
CA GLU A 73 29.21 19.43 6.12
C GLU A 73 30.61 18.80 6.12
N GLN A 74 31.11 18.42 7.31
CA GLN A 74 32.39 17.70 7.42
C GLN A 74 32.17 16.20 7.12
N LEU A 75 31.02 15.62 7.50
CA LEU A 75 30.65 14.28 7.08
C LEU A 75 30.51 14.21 5.56
N GLU A 76 29.88 15.22 4.94
CA GLU A 76 29.81 15.32 3.50
C GLU A 76 31.19 15.38 2.85
N SER A 77 32.01 16.37 3.22
CA SER A 77 33.29 16.63 2.56
C SER A 77 34.32 15.53 2.75
N LYS A 78 34.44 14.98 3.97
CA LYS A 78 35.45 13.97 4.32
C LYS A 78 35.07 12.55 3.95
N HIS A 79 33.78 12.24 3.87
CA HIS A 79 33.29 10.89 3.62
C HIS A 79 32.54 10.81 2.27
N VAL A 80 31.40 11.47 2.11
CA VAL A 80 30.56 11.33 0.91
C VAL A 80 31.34 11.73 -0.35
N ARG A 81 31.87 12.96 -0.40
CA ARG A 81 32.61 13.43 -1.59
C ARG A 81 33.93 12.72 -1.82
N THR A 82 34.58 12.25 -0.76
CA THR A 82 35.79 11.42 -0.88
C THR A 82 35.48 10.09 -1.52
N GLN A 83 34.40 9.42 -1.11
CA GLN A 83 33.97 8.17 -1.71
C GLN A 83 33.45 8.36 -3.16
N MET A 84 32.75 9.45 -3.44
CA MET A 84 32.36 9.79 -4.82
C MET A 84 33.56 9.85 -5.76
N ALA A 85 34.67 10.40 -5.28
CA ALA A 85 35.91 10.53 -6.10
C ALA A 85 36.71 9.23 -6.16
N ALA A 86 36.82 8.50 -5.06
CA ALA A 86 37.71 7.35 -4.93
C ALA A 86 37.06 5.99 -5.23
N ASN A 87 35.79 5.82 -4.87
CA ASN A 87 35.05 4.55 -4.97
C ASN A 87 33.55 4.78 -5.21
N PRO A 88 33.15 5.35 -6.36
CA PRO A 88 31.73 5.68 -6.62
C PRO A 88 30.82 4.45 -6.60
N GLY A 89 31.35 3.25 -6.81
CA GLY A 89 30.62 1.99 -6.76
C GLY A 89 30.12 1.58 -5.38
N VAL A 90 30.50 2.30 -4.30
CA VAL A 90 29.97 2.05 -2.95
C VAL A 90 28.52 2.54 -2.80
N PHE A 91 28.13 3.51 -3.61
CA PHE A 91 26.77 4.04 -3.63
C PHE A 91 25.84 3.11 -4.41
N GLY A 92 24.62 3.01 -3.92
CA GLY A 92 23.49 2.34 -4.57
C GLY A 92 22.29 3.26 -4.54
N ASP A 93 21.10 2.67 -4.58
CA ASP A 93 19.86 3.45 -4.54
C ASP A 93 19.59 4.12 -3.17
N TYR A 94 20.27 3.67 -2.09
CA TYR A 94 19.94 4.05 -0.72
C TYR A 94 21.15 4.67 0.00
N ALA A 95 20.90 5.80 0.66
CA ALA A 95 21.85 6.40 1.61
C ALA A 95 21.21 6.67 2.96
N ILE A 96 22.01 6.62 4.02
CA ILE A 96 21.61 6.92 5.39
C ILE A 96 22.54 8.02 5.91
N VAL A 97 21.97 9.08 6.47
CA VAL A 97 22.69 10.09 7.25
C VAL A 97 22.32 9.90 8.72
N ALA A 98 23.32 9.64 9.54
CA ALA A 98 23.18 9.52 10.99
C ALA A 98 24.09 10.53 11.67
N GLY A 99 23.78 11.81 11.48
CA GLY A 99 24.54 12.94 11.97
C GLY A 99 23.64 14.09 12.40
N GLY A 100 24.22 15.02 13.14
CA GLY A 100 23.54 16.16 13.70
C GLY A 100 23.73 16.30 15.21
N TYR A 101 24.31 15.29 15.87
CA TYR A 101 24.67 15.39 17.29
C TYR A 101 25.72 16.48 17.55
N ASN A 102 26.49 16.85 16.53
CA ASN A 102 27.36 18.02 16.51
C ASN A 102 26.67 19.15 15.76
N TYR A 103 25.77 19.87 16.43
CA TYR A 103 24.94 20.90 15.82
C TYR A 103 25.55 22.30 16.02
N PRO A 104 25.62 23.13 14.97
CA PRO A 104 26.13 24.50 15.11
C PRO A 104 25.04 25.42 15.68
N PHE A 105 24.74 25.34 16.96
CA PHE A 105 23.66 26.07 17.64
C PHE A 105 23.79 27.60 17.52
N TRP A 106 24.97 28.10 17.22
CA TRP A 106 25.22 29.53 16.97
C TRP A 106 24.90 29.98 15.54
N ASP A 107 24.69 29.05 14.61
CA ASP A 107 24.28 29.29 13.22
C ASP A 107 23.34 28.19 12.72
N PRO A 108 22.05 28.22 13.11
CA PRO A 108 21.08 27.24 12.68
C PRO A 108 20.92 27.14 11.14
N ALA A 109 21.05 28.29 10.45
CA ALA A 109 20.97 28.33 9.00
C ALA A 109 22.13 27.57 8.30
N ARG A 110 23.29 27.44 8.98
CA ARG A 110 24.38 26.60 8.50
C ARG A 110 23.97 25.12 8.49
N PHE A 111 23.22 24.69 9.48
CA PHE A 111 22.75 23.31 9.55
C PHE A 111 21.78 23.01 8.40
N ASP A 112 20.83 23.88 8.11
CA ASP A 112 19.93 23.72 6.97
C ASP A 112 20.70 23.65 5.63
N ARG A 113 21.67 24.55 5.44
CA ARG A 113 22.54 24.49 4.25
C ARG A 113 23.33 23.19 4.16
N SER A 114 23.77 22.65 5.29
CA SER A 114 24.51 21.38 5.35
C SER A 114 23.61 20.18 5.01
N ILE A 115 22.33 20.21 5.45
CA ILE A 115 21.33 19.21 5.04
C ILE A 115 21.14 19.25 3.52
N ASP A 116 20.87 20.44 2.96
CA ASP A 116 20.62 20.59 1.53
C ASP A 116 21.85 20.18 0.70
N SER A 117 23.08 20.49 1.17
CA SER A 117 24.33 20.15 0.50
C SER A 117 24.61 18.65 0.47
N ILE A 118 24.49 17.95 1.60
CA ILE A 118 24.77 16.51 1.65
C ILE A 118 23.73 15.70 0.87
N ILE A 119 22.46 16.14 0.86
CA ILE A 119 21.41 15.53 0.02
C ILE A 119 21.78 15.69 -1.46
N SER A 120 22.15 16.90 -1.88
CA SER A 120 22.59 17.15 -3.26
C SER A 120 23.84 16.32 -3.64
N ALA A 121 24.76 16.09 -2.71
CA ALA A 121 25.91 15.22 -2.94
C ALA A 121 25.49 13.77 -3.20
N PHE A 122 24.54 13.25 -2.44
CA PHE A 122 24.01 11.91 -2.66
C PHE A 122 23.23 11.78 -3.99
N GLU A 123 22.45 12.80 -4.36
CA GLU A 123 21.78 12.86 -5.66
C GLU A 123 22.80 12.81 -6.82
N GLN A 124 23.88 13.58 -6.71
CA GLN A 124 24.99 13.55 -7.68
C GLN A 124 25.67 12.17 -7.75
N ALA A 125 25.69 11.42 -6.65
CA ALA A 125 26.19 10.04 -6.60
C ALA A 125 25.20 9.00 -7.16
N GLY A 126 24.00 9.41 -7.58
CA GLY A 126 22.95 8.53 -8.13
C GLY A 126 22.05 7.90 -7.09
N VAL A 127 22.14 8.31 -5.83
CA VAL A 127 21.26 7.83 -4.75
C VAL A 127 19.84 8.35 -4.97
N LYS A 128 18.86 7.46 -4.86
CA LYS A 128 17.44 7.78 -5.08
C LYS A 128 16.65 8.01 -3.78
N TYR A 129 17.05 7.32 -2.71
CA TYR A 129 16.35 7.33 -1.42
C TYR A 129 17.34 7.65 -0.32
N ILE A 130 17.11 8.75 0.36
CA ILE A 130 17.96 9.23 1.45
C ILE A 130 17.16 9.12 2.75
N PHE A 131 17.77 8.53 3.77
CA PHE A 131 17.19 8.39 5.08
C PHE A 131 18.02 9.17 6.08
N TRP A 132 17.37 9.98 6.92
CA TRP A 132 18.05 10.65 8.02
C TRP A 132 17.53 10.11 9.35
N VAL A 133 18.45 9.69 10.21
CA VAL A 133 18.09 9.18 11.53
C VAL A 133 17.90 10.37 12.47
N THR A 134 16.71 10.53 13.06
CA THR A 134 16.45 11.57 14.05
C THR A 134 17.26 11.30 15.32
N LEU A 135 17.60 12.36 16.04
CA LEU A 135 18.41 12.28 17.24
C LEU A 135 17.57 11.84 18.44
N ARG A 136 18.08 10.90 19.23
CA ARG A 136 17.49 10.60 20.53
C ARG A 136 17.55 11.85 21.42
N GLU A 137 16.42 12.24 21.98
CA GLU A 137 16.34 13.39 22.85
C GLU A 137 16.83 13.05 24.26
N VAL A 138 17.58 13.96 24.85
CA VAL A 138 18.08 13.82 26.23
C VAL A 138 16.98 14.25 27.18
N LYS A 139 16.57 13.35 28.09
CA LYS A 139 15.50 13.62 29.07
C LYS A 139 15.98 13.34 30.50
N PRO A 140 15.70 14.22 31.48
CA PRO A 140 16.20 14.06 32.86
C PRO A 140 15.82 12.72 33.51
N GLN A 141 14.61 12.19 33.22
CA GLN A 141 14.11 10.94 33.78
C GLN A 141 14.93 9.69 33.37
N TYR A 142 15.79 9.79 32.36
CA TYR A 142 16.64 8.68 31.88
C TYR A 142 18.08 8.76 32.33
N ILE A 143 18.44 9.75 33.14
CA ILE A 143 19.83 10.09 33.46
C ILE A 143 19.97 10.28 34.96
N THR A 144 21.08 9.80 35.52
CA THR A 144 21.42 10.06 36.92
C THR A 144 21.71 11.56 37.15
N ALA A 145 21.39 12.10 38.32
CA ALA A 145 21.56 13.52 38.63
C ALA A 145 22.99 14.04 38.39
N GLY A 146 24.01 13.23 38.63
CA GLY A 146 25.42 13.63 38.41
C GLY A 146 25.78 13.71 36.91
N ALA A 147 25.23 12.87 36.07
CA ALA A 147 25.45 12.89 34.62
C ALA A 147 24.60 13.98 33.91
N TRP A 148 23.50 14.42 34.54
CA TRP A 148 22.61 15.44 33.97
C TRP A 148 23.31 16.76 33.69
N THR A 149 24.18 17.23 34.59
CA THR A 149 24.92 18.49 34.41
C THR A 149 25.81 18.51 33.19
N GLN A 150 26.26 17.34 32.70
CA GLN A 150 27.11 17.21 31.51
C GLN A 150 26.32 17.23 30.22
N VAL A 151 25.07 16.74 30.22
CA VAL A 151 24.24 16.58 29.03
C VAL A 151 23.08 17.56 28.96
N GLN A 152 22.88 18.36 30.02
CA GLN A 152 21.81 19.35 30.09
C GLN A 152 21.71 20.30 28.86
N PRO A 153 22.81 20.78 28.24
CA PRO A 153 22.73 21.63 27.06
C PRO A 153 22.01 20.95 25.88
N TYR A 154 22.06 19.62 25.77
CA TYR A 154 21.48 18.87 24.70
C TYR A 154 19.95 18.68 24.83
N TYR A 155 19.37 19.03 25.99
CA TYR A 155 17.95 18.92 26.26
C TYR A 155 17.08 19.74 25.29
N TRP A 156 17.52 20.95 24.95
CA TRP A 156 16.85 21.78 23.92
C TRP A 156 17.44 21.61 22.53
N TYR A 157 18.66 21.15 22.44
CA TYR A 157 19.52 21.09 21.27
C TYR A 157 19.06 19.99 20.30
N PHE A 158 18.90 18.76 20.78
CA PHE A 158 18.48 17.65 19.92
C PHE A 158 17.04 17.76 19.42
N PRO A 159 16.04 18.22 20.20
CA PRO A 159 14.72 18.54 19.67
C PRO A 159 14.76 19.55 18.53
N THR A 160 15.57 20.63 18.65
CA THR A 160 15.75 21.63 17.60
C THR A 160 16.32 21.00 16.30
N VAL A 161 17.33 20.14 16.42
CA VAL A 161 17.86 19.40 15.25
C VAL A 161 16.77 18.56 14.60
N ASN A 162 15.97 17.86 15.38
CA ASN A 162 14.85 17.06 14.88
C ASN A 162 13.79 17.92 14.17
N GLU A 163 13.55 19.15 14.61
CA GLU A 163 12.66 20.11 13.92
C GLU A 163 13.22 20.52 12.55
N HIS A 164 14.52 20.85 12.45
CA HIS A 164 15.18 21.12 11.17
C HIS A 164 15.07 19.93 10.21
N LEU A 165 15.27 18.71 10.70
CA LEU A 165 15.15 17.49 9.89
C LEU A 165 13.71 17.28 9.39
N ARG A 166 12.69 17.50 10.23
CA ARG A 166 11.29 17.43 9.81
C ARG A 166 10.95 18.50 8.76
N ALA A 167 11.47 19.72 8.93
CA ALA A 167 11.29 20.78 7.95
C ALA A 167 12.00 20.46 6.61
N ALA A 168 13.14 19.78 6.64
CA ALA A 168 13.86 19.38 5.44
C ALA A 168 13.09 18.38 4.57
N VAL A 169 12.28 17.49 5.14
CA VAL A 169 11.45 16.53 4.39
C VAL A 169 10.52 17.25 3.41
N ALA A 170 9.98 18.40 3.77
CA ALA A 170 9.11 19.18 2.87
C ALA A 170 9.88 19.79 1.67
N ARG A 171 11.19 19.99 1.81
CA ARG A 171 12.06 20.55 0.74
C ARG A 171 12.64 19.46 -0.16
N HIS A 172 12.80 18.24 0.34
CA HIS A 172 13.50 17.15 -0.35
C HIS A 172 12.59 15.91 -0.48
N PRO A 173 11.91 15.71 -1.61
CA PRO A 173 10.97 14.59 -1.81
C PRO A 173 11.61 13.20 -1.69
N ASN A 174 12.94 13.10 -1.86
CA ASN A 174 13.70 11.87 -1.72
C ASN A 174 14.24 11.63 -0.29
N LEU A 175 14.03 12.57 0.64
CA LEU A 175 14.39 12.45 2.04
C LEU A 175 13.24 11.80 2.84
N SER A 176 13.58 10.85 3.69
CA SER A 176 12.69 10.25 4.69
C SER A 176 13.38 10.21 6.05
N LEU A 177 12.64 10.31 7.14
CA LEU A 177 13.20 10.20 8.47
C LEU A 177 13.07 8.77 9.01
N ILE A 178 14.11 8.32 9.69
CA ILE A 178 14.09 7.16 10.57
C ILE A 178 13.89 7.70 11.98
N ASP A 179 12.66 7.59 12.52
CA ASP A 179 12.29 8.23 13.78
C ASP A 179 12.86 7.51 15.00
N TRP A 180 14.18 7.62 15.16
CA TRP A 180 14.89 7.11 16.32
C TRP A 180 14.51 7.87 17.59
N ALA A 181 14.20 9.16 17.48
CA ALA A 181 13.77 9.97 18.63
C ALA A 181 12.56 9.35 19.34
N ALA A 182 11.54 8.94 18.62
CA ALA A 182 10.34 8.30 19.18
C ALA A 182 10.63 6.90 19.73
N ILE A 183 11.40 6.08 19.01
CA ILE A 183 11.72 4.70 19.42
C ILE A 183 12.62 4.68 20.65
N ALA A 184 13.57 5.62 20.71
CA ALA A 184 14.55 5.73 21.79
C ALA A 184 14.05 6.55 22.98
N ASP A 185 12.77 6.94 23.02
CA ASP A 185 12.17 7.65 24.16
C ASP A 185 11.93 6.70 25.34
N ARG A 186 13.00 6.06 25.78
CA ARG A 186 13.03 5.10 26.90
C ARG A 186 14.45 4.96 27.47
N PRO A 187 14.62 4.50 28.75
CA PRO A 187 15.92 4.25 29.32
C PRO A 187 16.60 3.00 28.73
N GLY A 188 17.90 2.83 29.04
CA GLY A 188 18.65 1.59 28.80
C GLY A 188 19.28 1.45 27.41
N LEU A 189 19.23 2.47 26.55
CA LEU A 189 19.76 2.42 25.19
C LEU A 189 21.17 3.05 25.04
N THR A 190 21.61 3.84 26.03
CA THR A 190 22.85 4.59 25.98
C THR A 190 23.61 4.42 27.27
N TYR A 191 24.93 4.63 27.24
CA TYR A 191 25.75 4.57 28.45
C TYR A 191 26.03 5.96 29.08
N ASP A 192 25.88 7.03 28.29
CA ASP A 192 26.12 8.42 28.73
C ASP A 192 24.95 9.37 28.32
N ALA A 193 23.78 8.83 28.05
CA ALA A 193 22.57 9.50 27.54
C ALA A 193 22.62 9.86 26.05
N ILE A 194 23.75 9.78 25.37
CA ILE A 194 23.93 10.12 23.95
C ILE A 194 24.39 8.89 23.17
N HIS A 195 25.50 8.30 23.56
CA HIS A 195 26.14 7.22 22.83
C HIS A 195 25.50 5.85 23.15
N LEU A 196 25.31 5.05 22.13
CA LEU A 196 24.63 3.77 22.19
C LEU A 196 25.46 2.75 23.02
N ASN A 197 24.83 2.06 23.96
CA ASN A 197 25.36 0.82 24.50
C ASN A 197 25.07 -0.35 23.53
N THR A 198 25.53 -1.56 23.86
CA THR A 198 25.36 -2.74 22.98
C THR A 198 23.90 -3.01 22.63
N PHE A 199 22.98 -2.92 23.58
CA PHE A 199 21.56 -3.10 23.34
C PHE A 199 20.99 -1.98 22.46
N GLY A 200 21.33 -0.72 22.77
CA GLY A 200 20.92 0.43 21.96
C GLY A 200 21.44 0.38 20.53
N ALA A 201 22.68 -0.11 20.32
CA ALA A 201 23.23 -0.31 18.98
C ALA A 201 22.45 -1.34 18.16
N SER A 202 22.02 -2.43 18.79
CA SER A 202 21.16 -3.44 18.14
C SER A 202 19.78 -2.89 17.79
N GLU A 203 19.11 -2.21 18.71
CA GLU A 203 17.81 -1.57 18.48
C GLU A 203 17.88 -0.51 17.37
N TYR A 204 18.92 0.30 17.39
CA TYR A 204 19.21 1.32 16.38
C TYR A 204 19.39 0.70 14.98
N ALA A 205 20.20 -0.35 14.88
CA ALA A 205 20.45 -1.08 13.65
C ALA A 205 19.19 -1.74 13.09
N ASN A 206 18.43 -2.43 13.94
CA ASN A 206 17.18 -3.09 13.57
C ASN A 206 16.14 -2.08 13.05
N ASN A 207 16.05 -0.90 13.69
CA ASN A 207 15.15 0.14 13.22
C ASN A 207 15.56 0.69 11.85
N ILE A 208 16.85 0.95 11.64
CA ILE A 208 17.40 1.39 10.36
C ILE A 208 17.08 0.36 9.27
N ALA A 209 17.44 -0.90 9.48
CA ALA A 209 17.24 -1.97 8.52
C ALA A 209 15.74 -2.11 8.17
N ARG A 210 14.86 -2.14 9.16
CA ARG A 210 13.41 -2.25 8.96
C ARG A 210 12.86 -1.12 8.08
N VAL A 211 13.27 0.13 8.30
CA VAL A 211 12.76 1.28 7.53
C VAL A 211 13.31 1.27 6.11
N VAL A 212 14.61 1.00 5.92
CA VAL A 212 15.25 0.98 4.59
C VAL A 212 14.72 -0.19 3.76
N MET A 213 14.63 -1.40 4.31
CA MET A 213 14.07 -2.57 3.62
C MET A 213 12.60 -2.35 3.25
N SER A 214 11.81 -1.78 4.16
CA SER A 214 10.43 -1.41 3.86
C SER A 214 10.34 -0.42 2.68
N ALA A 215 11.26 0.52 2.58
CA ALA A 215 11.28 1.45 1.43
C ALA A 215 11.71 0.76 0.14
N ALA A 216 12.58 -0.24 0.21
CA ALA A 216 13.03 -1.02 -0.95
C ALA A 216 11.93 -1.94 -1.49
N SER A 217 11.11 -2.50 -0.62
CA SER A 217 9.99 -3.39 -1.00
C SER A 217 8.77 -2.65 -1.56
N ARG A 218 8.79 -1.31 -1.64
CA ARG A 218 7.74 -0.56 -2.35
C ARG A 218 7.70 -0.91 -3.83
N VAL A 219 6.48 -1.05 -4.35
CA VAL A 219 6.24 -1.06 -5.79
C VAL A 219 6.61 0.32 -6.34
N LYS A 220 7.40 0.35 -7.41
CA LYS A 220 7.95 1.59 -7.97
C LYS A 220 6.93 2.35 -8.82
N ALA A 221 7.02 3.66 -8.79
CA ALA A 221 6.22 4.55 -9.64
C ALA A 221 6.33 4.17 -11.13
N GLY A 222 5.22 4.20 -11.82
CA GLY A 222 5.15 3.90 -13.25
C GLY A 222 5.26 2.40 -13.59
N THR A 223 5.24 1.50 -12.60
CA THR A 223 5.35 0.05 -12.83
C THR A 223 4.03 -0.67 -12.65
N THR A 224 3.95 -1.86 -13.21
CA THR A 224 2.80 -2.77 -13.10
C THR A 224 3.23 -4.05 -12.38
N THR A 225 2.51 -4.38 -11.31
CA THR A 225 2.64 -5.64 -10.58
C THR A 225 1.69 -6.68 -11.17
N THR A 226 2.21 -7.83 -11.57
CA THR A 226 1.40 -8.99 -11.99
C THR A 226 1.06 -9.83 -10.76
N VAL A 227 -0.21 -10.05 -10.50
CA VAL A 227 -0.71 -10.83 -9.37
C VAL A 227 -1.43 -12.08 -9.88
N LYS A 228 -0.96 -13.27 -9.49
CA LYS A 228 -1.65 -14.53 -9.75
C LYS A 228 -2.83 -14.64 -8.79
N VAL A 229 -4.05 -14.77 -9.33
CA VAL A 229 -5.29 -14.88 -8.55
C VAL A 229 -6.02 -16.18 -8.81
N ALA A 230 -6.29 -16.54 -10.05
CA ALA A 230 -6.94 -17.81 -10.38
C ALA A 230 -6.02 -19.01 -10.11
N GLY A 231 -6.58 -20.04 -9.47
CA GLY A 231 -5.84 -21.22 -9.01
C GLY A 231 -4.97 -20.95 -7.77
N THR A 232 -5.18 -19.85 -7.05
CA THR A 232 -4.45 -19.50 -5.82
C THR A 232 -5.38 -19.64 -4.61
N GLY A 233 -4.97 -20.39 -3.60
CA GLY A 233 -5.78 -20.65 -2.40
C GLY A 233 -7.14 -21.24 -2.75
N SER A 234 -8.22 -20.58 -2.34
CA SER A 234 -9.60 -20.99 -2.60
C SER A 234 -10.21 -20.37 -3.86
N VAL A 235 -9.42 -19.66 -4.69
CA VAL A 235 -9.90 -19.10 -5.96
C VAL A 235 -9.79 -20.16 -7.05
N PRO A 236 -10.88 -20.56 -7.72
CA PRO A 236 -10.85 -21.54 -8.79
C PRO A 236 -9.92 -21.17 -9.94
N ALA A 237 -9.37 -22.18 -10.63
CA ALA A 237 -8.46 -21.96 -11.74
C ALA A 237 -9.14 -21.37 -13.00
N ASP A 238 -10.44 -21.57 -13.12
CA ASP A 238 -11.32 -21.09 -14.19
C ASP A 238 -12.08 -19.80 -13.83
N ALA A 239 -11.68 -19.12 -12.76
CA ALA A 239 -12.24 -17.83 -12.38
C ALA A 239 -12.14 -16.84 -13.55
N THR A 240 -13.28 -16.24 -13.94
CA THR A 240 -13.39 -15.28 -15.05
C THR A 240 -13.22 -13.83 -14.61
N ALA A 241 -13.56 -13.54 -13.34
CA ALA A 241 -13.31 -12.26 -12.70
C ALA A 241 -13.11 -12.46 -11.19
N VAL A 242 -12.48 -11.48 -10.54
CA VAL A 242 -12.27 -11.46 -9.09
C VAL A 242 -12.74 -10.16 -8.48
N SER A 243 -13.35 -10.25 -7.30
CA SER A 243 -13.58 -9.10 -6.43
C SER A 243 -12.36 -8.91 -5.54
N LEU A 244 -11.75 -7.75 -5.62
CA LEU A 244 -10.52 -7.38 -4.95
C LEU A 244 -10.76 -6.26 -3.95
N ASN A 245 -9.96 -6.25 -2.90
CA ASN A 245 -9.67 -5.06 -2.13
C ASN A 245 -8.20 -4.69 -2.35
N LEU A 246 -7.98 -3.51 -2.92
CA LEU A 246 -6.66 -2.96 -3.25
C LEU A 246 -6.28 -1.96 -2.16
N THR A 247 -5.17 -2.18 -1.47
CA THR A 247 -4.71 -1.24 -0.46
C THR A 247 -3.36 -0.65 -0.84
N VAL A 248 -3.31 0.68 -0.91
CA VAL A 248 -2.10 1.48 -0.95
C VAL A 248 -1.74 1.87 0.47
N THR A 249 -0.49 1.72 0.87
CA THR A 249 -0.03 2.24 2.16
C THR A 249 1.35 2.87 2.04
N ASN A 250 1.54 3.97 2.78
CA ASN A 250 2.78 4.73 2.82
C ASN A 250 3.30 5.17 1.43
N PRO A 251 2.44 5.76 0.56
CA PRO A 251 2.89 6.29 -0.72
C PRO A 251 3.78 7.52 -0.52
N ARG A 252 4.81 7.67 -1.34
CA ARG A 252 5.75 8.80 -1.24
C ARG A 252 5.17 10.12 -1.75
N THR A 253 4.35 10.02 -2.78
CA THR A 253 3.73 11.16 -3.45
C THR A 253 2.26 10.86 -3.73
N PRO A 254 1.42 11.86 -3.98
CA PRO A 254 0.08 11.64 -4.50
C PRO A 254 0.10 10.81 -5.78
N GLY A 255 -0.90 9.94 -5.95
CA GLY A 255 -0.96 9.06 -7.10
C GLY A 255 -2.25 8.26 -7.18
N PHE A 256 -2.24 7.25 -8.04
CA PHE A 256 -3.39 6.36 -8.27
C PHE A 256 -2.95 4.93 -8.57
N LEU A 257 -3.88 4.00 -8.36
CA LEU A 257 -3.79 2.61 -8.84
C LEU A 257 -4.77 2.38 -9.97
N THR A 258 -4.39 1.50 -10.91
CA THR A 258 -5.28 0.92 -11.92
C THR A 258 -5.13 -0.59 -11.91
N ALA A 259 -6.22 -1.31 -11.66
CA ALA A 259 -6.28 -2.77 -11.77
C ALA A 259 -6.99 -3.17 -13.07
N TYR A 260 -6.41 -4.13 -13.79
CA TYR A 260 -6.89 -4.56 -15.09
C TYR A 260 -6.40 -5.99 -15.42
N PRO A 261 -7.02 -6.71 -16.37
CA PRO A 261 -6.51 -8.03 -16.76
C PRO A 261 -5.16 -7.89 -17.49
N CYS A 262 -4.21 -8.77 -17.19
CA CYS A 262 -2.84 -8.65 -17.73
C CYS A 262 -2.73 -8.94 -19.24
N ASP A 263 -3.75 -9.45 -19.87
CA ASP A 263 -3.85 -9.68 -21.32
C ASP A 263 -4.38 -8.47 -22.11
N GLN A 264 -4.54 -7.32 -21.45
CA GLN A 264 -4.99 -6.07 -22.06
C GLN A 264 -3.99 -4.93 -21.77
N GLU A 265 -4.05 -3.89 -22.60
CA GLU A 265 -3.32 -2.66 -22.32
C GLU A 265 -3.88 -1.95 -21.08
N ARG A 266 -3.02 -1.23 -20.38
CA ARG A 266 -3.44 -0.45 -19.21
C ARG A 266 -4.43 0.64 -19.62
N PRO A 267 -5.64 0.62 -19.06
CA PRO A 267 -6.63 1.67 -19.34
C PRO A 267 -6.25 2.99 -18.67
N SER A 268 -6.87 4.08 -19.12
CA SER A 268 -6.71 5.43 -18.55
C SER A 268 -7.63 5.69 -17.33
N THR A 269 -8.04 4.63 -16.64
CA THR A 269 -8.92 4.67 -15.46
C THR A 269 -8.14 4.53 -14.17
N SER A 270 -8.75 4.82 -13.01
CA SER A 270 -8.17 4.57 -11.68
C SER A 270 -9.18 3.88 -10.77
N ASN A 271 -8.71 2.93 -9.96
CA ASN A 271 -9.51 2.28 -8.91
C ASN A 271 -9.34 2.95 -7.54
N ALA A 272 -8.14 3.43 -7.26
CA ALA A 272 -7.82 4.14 -6.03
C ALA A 272 -7.01 5.40 -6.34
N ASN A 273 -7.30 6.50 -5.65
CA ASN A 273 -6.50 7.72 -5.67
C ASN A 273 -6.03 7.99 -4.24
N PHE A 274 -4.80 8.45 -4.08
CA PHE A 274 -4.19 8.61 -2.77
C PHE A 274 -3.27 9.85 -2.71
N THR A 275 -3.08 10.36 -1.50
CA THR A 275 -2.11 11.42 -1.18
C THR A 275 -0.90 10.83 -0.48
N SER A 276 0.19 11.61 -0.34
CA SER A 276 1.39 11.19 0.38
C SER A 276 1.04 10.68 1.79
N ASP A 277 1.74 9.64 2.23
CA ASP A 277 1.66 9.06 3.57
C ASP A 277 0.28 8.55 4.02
N ASN A 278 -0.72 8.60 3.13
CA ASN A 278 -2.08 8.14 3.43
C ASN A 278 -2.24 6.65 3.07
N THR A 279 -2.97 5.91 3.87
CA THR A 279 -3.37 4.54 3.54
C THR A 279 -4.79 4.56 3.00
N VAL A 280 -4.97 4.03 1.78
CA VAL A 280 -6.26 3.99 1.08
C VAL A 280 -6.57 2.57 0.65
N ALA A 281 -7.76 2.09 0.99
CA ALA A 281 -8.31 0.85 0.45
C ALA A 281 -9.44 1.18 -0.55
N ALA A 282 -9.49 0.43 -1.64
CA ALA A 282 -10.53 0.55 -2.66
C ALA A 282 -10.94 -0.83 -3.18
N ALA A 283 -12.23 -1.04 -3.36
CA ALA A 283 -12.72 -2.24 -4.01
C ALA A 283 -12.55 -2.17 -5.53
N ALA A 284 -12.35 -3.33 -6.14
CA ALA A 284 -12.35 -3.49 -7.59
C ALA A 284 -12.91 -4.85 -7.97
N ILE A 285 -13.72 -4.92 -9.03
CA ILE A 285 -14.07 -6.18 -9.70
C ILE A 285 -13.35 -6.16 -11.04
N VAL A 286 -12.44 -7.12 -11.24
CA VAL A 286 -11.50 -7.13 -12.37
C VAL A 286 -11.60 -8.45 -13.11
N PRO A 287 -11.70 -8.44 -14.46
CA PRO A 287 -11.58 -9.67 -15.25
C PRO A 287 -10.22 -10.33 -15.03
N VAL A 288 -10.20 -11.64 -15.02
CA VAL A 288 -8.95 -12.41 -14.94
C VAL A 288 -8.43 -12.66 -16.35
N ALA A 289 -7.14 -12.46 -16.57
CA ALA A 289 -6.46 -12.81 -17.82
C ALA A 289 -6.42 -14.33 -18.02
N ALA A 290 -6.28 -14.79 -19.26
CA ALA A 290 -6.29 -16.22 -19.60
C ALA A 290 -5.24 -17.06 -18.83
N ASN A 291 -4.13 -16.45 -18.40
CA ASN A 291 -3.12 -17.09 -17.56
C ASN A 291 -3.44 -17.04 -16.05
N GLY A 292 -4.62 -16.55 -15.67
CA GLY A 292 -5.08 -16.47 -14.28
C GLY A 292 -4.52 -15.29 -13.48
N THR A 293 -4.11 -14.20 -14.15
CA THR A 293 -3.50 -13.04 -13.50
C THR A 293 -4.36 -11.78 -13.62
N VAL A 294 -4.15 -10.87 -12.67
CA VAL A 294 -4.55 -9.46 -12.75
C VAL A 294 -3.31 -8.57 -12.62
N CYS A 295 -3.32 -7.45 -13.31
CA CYS A 295 -2.26 -6.45 -13.29
C CYS A 295 -2.70 -5.24 -12.47
N VAL A 296 -1.79 -4.72 -11.62
CA VAL A 296 -2.03 -3.52 -10.82
C VAL A 296 -0.90 -2.53 -11.10
N TYR A 297 -1.24 -1.43 -11.76
CA TYR A 297 -0.33 -0.32 -12.01
C TYR A 297 -0.37 0.67 -10.87
N THR A 298 0.77 1.24 -10.51
CA THR A 298 0.88 2.39 -9.60
C THR A 298 1.60 3.57 -10.26
N SER A 299 1.07 4.77 -10.06
CA SER A 299 1.71 6.00 -10.56
C SER A 299 2.76 6.59 -9.60
N ALA A 300 2.84 6.09 -8.36
CA ALA A 300 3.77 6.56 -7.35
C ALA A 300 4.38 5.39 -6.56
N ASP A 301 5.57 5.59 -5.98
CA ASP A 301 6.19 4.61 -5.08
C ASP A 301 5.30 4.35 -3.87
N THR A 302 4.87 3.13 -3.68
CA THR A 302 3.97 2.75 -2.59
C THR A 302 4.09 1.29 -2.19
N HIS A 303 3.65 0.94 -0.98
CA HIS A 303 3.30 -0.46 -0.73
C HIS A 303 1.93 -0.77 -1.32
N LEU A 304 1.84 -1.92 -1.95
CA LEU A 304 0.63 -2.46 -2.54
C LEU A 304 0.24 -3.75 -1.84
N ILE A 305 -1.03 -3.86 -1.50
CA ILE A 305 -1.64 -5.07 -0.97
C ILE A 305 -2.84 -5.40 -1.83
N VAL A 306 -2.97 -6.66 -2.23
CA VAL A 306 -4.09 -7.16 -3.03
C VAL A 306 -4.74 -8.34 -2.28
N ASP A 307 -5.96 -8.13 -1.81
CA ASP A 307 -6.78 -9.14 -1.16
C ASP A 307 -7.92 -9.55 -2.10
N VAL A 308 -8.13 -10.86 -2.29
CA VAL A 308 -9.26 -11.42 -3.04
C VAL A 308 -10.41 -11.67 -2.06
N MET A 309 -11.56 -11.08 -2.35
CA MET A 309 -12.78 -11.20 -1.55
C MET A 309 -13.71 -12.31 -2.06
N GLY A 310 -13.58 -12.67 -3.34
CA GLY A 310 -14.36 -13.70 -4.02
C GLY A 310 -14.07 -13.72 -5.51
N SER A 311 -14.62 -14.70 -6.20
CA SER A 311 -14.44 -14.89 -7.64
C SER A 311 -15.76 -15.15 -8.35
N PHE A 312 -15.81 -14.81 -9.63
CA PHE A 312 -16.86 -15.20 -10.56
C PHE A 312 -16.35 -16.37 -11.41
N GLU A 313 -17.20 -17.37 -11.58
CA GLU A 313 -16.89 -18.60 -12.32
C GLU A 313 -17.78 -18.71 -13.56
N GLY A 314 -17.27 -19.36 -14.60
CA GLY A 314 -18.02 -19.57 -15.85
C GLY A 314 -18.34 -18.27 -16.59
N THR A 315 -19.31 -18.34 -17.51
CA THR A 315 -19.73 -17.22 -18.37
C THR A 315 -21.00 -16.52 -17.88
N ASP A 316 -21.66 -17.08 -16.88
CA ASP A 316 -23.04 -16.70 -16.54
C ASP A 316 -23.15 -15.63 -15.43
N GLY A 317 -22.07 -15.25 -14.80
CA GLY A 317 -22.08 -14.29 -13.69
C GLY A 317 -21.53 -12.92 -14.03
N TYR A 318 -20.44 -12.89 -14.80
CA TYR A 318 -19.70 -11.68 -15.09
C TYR A 318 -19.65 -11.40 -16.60
N ILE A 319 -19.97 -10.16 -16.98
CA ILE A 319 -19.86 -9.66 -18.36
C ILE A 319 -18.55 -8.87 -18.49
N ARG A 320 -17.62 -9.36 -19.30
CA ARG A 320 -16.37 -8.67 -19.60
C ARG A 320 -16.62 -7.49 -20.53
N ALA A 321 -16.64 -6.27 -19.98
CA ALA A 321 -16.82 -5.03 -20.72
C ALA A 321 -16.03 -3.91 -20.02
N GLY A 322 -15.02 -3.37 -20.68
CA GLY A 322 -14.12 -2.36 -20.09
C GLY A 322 -12.82 -2.96 -19.52
N PRO A 323 -12.02 -2.18 -18.76
CA PRO A 323 -12.31 -0.82 -18.29
C PRO A 323 -12.40 0.24 -19.39
N THR A 324 -13.48 1.03 -19.38
CA THR A 324 -13.74 2.08 -20.39
C THR A 324 -14.36 3.32 -19.73
N ARG A 325 -13.87 4.51 -20.07
CA ARG A 325 -14.47 5.78 -19.62
C ARG A 325 -15.82 5.96 -20.30
N LEU A 326 -16.88 6.10 -19.50
CA LEU A 326 -18.23 6.41 -19.99
C LEU A 326 -18.51 7.90 -20.00
N ASP A 327 -18.08 8.61 -18.96
CA ASP A 327 -18.30 10.05 -18.83
C ASP A 327 -17.18 10.71 -18.02
N ASP A 328 -16.86 11.94 -18.37
CA ASP A 328 -15.91 12.80 -17.67
C ASP A 328 -16.39 14.25 -17.72
N THR A 329 -17.09 14.68 -16.69
CA THR A 329 -17.71 16.01 -16.68
C THR A 329 -16.70 17.17 -16.62
N ARG A 330 -15.42 16.90 -16.38
CA ARG A 330 -14.36 17.91 -16.40
C ARG A 330 -14.16 18.49 -17.80
N ASP A 331 -14.46 17.70 -18.83
CA ASP A 331 -14.34 18.13 -20.23
C ASP A 331 -15.30 19.29 -20.58
N LEU A 332 -16.35 19.48 -19.76
CA LEU A 332 -17.34 20.55 -19.89
C LEU A 332 -17.01 21.79 -19.02
N GLY A 333 -15.88 21.80 -18.32
CA GLY A 333 -15.51 22.86 -17.38
C GLY A 333 -16.58 23.05 -16.29
N ASN A 334 -16.79 24.29 -15.83
CA ASN A 334 -17.79 24.57 -14.77
C ASN A 334 -19.23 24.17 -15.14
N ALA A 335 -19.57 24.10 -16.44
CA ALA A 335 -20.88 23.62 -16.91
C ALA A 335 -21.09 22.10 -16.64
N GLY A 336 -20.01 21.35 -16.45
CA GLY A 336 -20.04 19.93 -16.12
C GLY A 336 -20.15 19.63 -14.63
N LEU A 337 -20.24 20.63 -13.74
CA LEU A 337 -20.43 20.39 -12.31
C LEU A 337 -21.81 19.77 -12.04
N VAL A 338 -21.80 18.60 -11.46
CA VAL A 338 -23.02 17.88 -11.06
C VAL A 338 -23.41 18.33 -9.64
N ALA A 339 -24.64 18.85 -9.50
CA ALA A 339 -25.22 19.20 -8.21
C ALA A 339 -26.76 19.18 -8.29
N HIS A 340 -27.43 18.51 -7.39
CA HIS A 340 -28.89 18.43 -7.23
C HIS A 340 -29.67 17.94 -8.48
N ASN A 341 -29.17 18.15 -9.69
CA ASN A 341 -29.70 17.60 -10.93
C ASN A 341 -28.92 16.33 -11.30
N PRO A 342 -29.53 15.17 -11.35
CA PRO A 342 -28.82 13.93 -11.63
C PRO A 342 -28.19 13.91 -13.03
N LEU A 343 -26.93 13.53 -13.10
CA LEU A 343 -26.26 13.17 -14.35
C LEU A 343 -26.78 11.80 -14.82
N ARG A 344 -27.25 11.70 -16.05
CA ARG A 344 -27.60 10.43 -16.67
C ARG A 344 -26.44 9.93 -17.52
N VAL A 345 -25.95 8.73 -17.22
CA VAL A 345 -24.88 8.06 -17.97
C VAL A 345 -25.48 6.88 -18.73
N GLN A 346 -25.23 6.83 -20.04
CA GLN A 346 -25.69 5.74 -20.91
C GLN A 346 -24.70 4.58 -20.86
N LEU A 347 -25.21 3.38 -20.57
CA LEU A 347 -24.45 2.14 -20.57
C LEU A 347 -24.40 1.52 -21.97
N PRO A 348 -23.32 0.82 -22.33
CA PRO A 348 -23.26 -0.04 -23.50
C PRO A 348 -24.33 -1.14 -23.45
N SER A 349 -24.88 -1.51 -24.60
CA SER A 349 -25.91 -2.56 -24.70
C SER A 349 -25.47 -3.92 -24.12
N SER A 350 -24.16 -4.19 -24.09
CA SER A 350 -23.61 -5.42 -23.53
C SER A 350 -23.88 -5.59 -22.04
N VAL A 351 -24.09 -4.50 -21.29
CA VAL A 351 -24.33 -4.52 -19.82
C VAL A 351 -25.72 -3.95 -19.46
N ALA A 352 -26.42 -3.34 -20.38
CA ALA A 352 -27.71 -2.67 -20.11
C ALA A 352 -28.86 -3.62 -19.69
N GLY A 353 -28.72 -4.93 -19.95
CA GLY A 353 -29.71 -5.94 -19.55
C GLY A 353 -29.49 -6.58 -18.19
N GLY A 354 -28.44 -6.16 -17.47
CA GLY A 354 -28.06 -6.64 -16.13
C GLY A 354 -27.68 -5.49 -15.22
N ALA A 355 -26.64 -5.68 -14.42
CA ALA A 355 -26.10 -4.63 -13.56
C ALA A 355 -24.70 -4.20 -14.06
N ALA A 356 -24.46 -2.90 -14.13
CA ALA A 356 -23.15 -2.34 -14.46
C ALA A 356 -22.25 -2.29 -13.24
N ILE A 357 -20.98 -2.64 -13.43
CA ILE A 357 -19.91 -2.45 -12.45
C ILE A 357 -19.19 -1.16 -12.83
N LEU A 358 -19.37 -0.13 -12.03
CA LEU A 358 -18.85 1.21 -12.26
C LEU A 358 -17.81 1.58 -11.21
N ASN A 359 -16.80 2.33 -11.61
CA ASN A 359 -16.01 3.11 -10.69
C ASN A 359 -16.40 4.58 -10.88
N VAL A 360 -16.92 5.17 -9.82
CA VAL A 360 -17.39 6.57 -9.82
C VAL A 360 -16.43 7.40 -8.99
N THR A 361 -15.83 8.41 -9.61
CA THR A 361 -14.89 9.32 -8.94
C THR A 361 -15.51 10.72 -8.84
N ALA A 362 -15.64 11.22 -7.61
CA ALA A 362 -15.94 12.63 -7.35
C ALA A 362 -14.62 13.42 -7.39
N VAL A 363 -14.59 14.56 -8.08
CA VAL A 363 -13.36 15.33 -8.32
C VAL A 363 -13.55 16.79 -7.93
N ALA A 364 -12.67 17.25 -7.04
CA ALA A 364 -12.43 18.67 -6.72
C ALA A 364 -13.67 19.49 -6.32
N GLY A 365 -14.64 18.89 -5.61
CA GLY A 365 -15.74 19.64 -5.01
C GLY A 365 -15.21 20.75 -4.07
N ALA A 366 -15.80 21.94 -4.14
CA ALA A 366 -15.43 23.06 -3.26
C ALA A 366 -15.83 22.83 -1.79
N GLN A 367 -16.84 21.99 -1.56
CA GLN A 367 -17.38 21.65 -0.25
C GLN A 367 -17.41 20.13 -0.07
N ALA A 368 -17.44 19.68 1.18
CA ALA A 368 -17.67 18.28 1.49
C ALA A 368 -19.07 17.86 1.04
N GLY A 369 -19.16 16.69 0.40
CA GLY A 369 -20.40 16.18 -0.15
C GLY A 369 -20.39 14.68 -0.38
N PHE A 370 -21.44 14.22 -1.07
CA PHE A 370 -21.55 12.81 -1.46
C PHE A 370 -22.19 12.66 -2.84
N VAL A 371 -21.94 11.49 -3.42
CA VAL A 371 -22.58 11.03 -4.67
C VAL A 371 -23.38 9.77 -4.40
N THR A 372 -24.58 9.70 -4.98
CA THR A 372 -25.43 8.52 -4.98
C THR A 372 -25.67 8.07 -6.43
N VAL A 373 -25.46 6.79 -6.70
CA VAL A 373 -25.72 6.15 -8.00
C VAL A 373 -26.97 5.29 -7.87
N TYR A 374 -27.90 5.41 -8.81
CA TYR A 374 -29.17 4.72 -8.75
C TYR A 374 -29.78 4.55 -10.14
N ARG A 375 -30.79 3.69 -10.27
CA ARG A 375 -31.53 3.49 -11.49
C ARG A 375 -32.30 4.76 -11.86
N CYS A 376 -32.15 5.25 -13.09
CA CYS A 376 -32.86 6.45 -13.51
C CYS A 376 -34.38 6.23 -13.49
N GLY A 377 -35.10 7.23 -13.03
CA GLY A 377 -36.57 7.17 -12.84
C GLY A 377 -36.99 6.80 -11.42
N ASP A 378 -36.13 6.20 -10.62
CA ASP A 378 -36.40 5.95 -9.21
C ASP A 378 -36.15 7.23 -8.38
N PRO A 379 -36.73 7.35 -7.18
CA PRO A 379 -36.37 8.40 -6.24
C PRO A 379 -34.88 8.31 -5.84
N VAL A 380 -34.24 9.48 -5.62
CA VAL A 380 -32.85 9.51 -5.12
C VAL A 380 -32.79 8.82 -3.75
N PRO A 381 -31.98 7.76 -3.61
CA PRO A 381 -31.82 7.07 -2.33
C PRO A 381 -31.21 7.97 -1.25
N GLY A 382 -31.58 7.76 0.02
CA GLY A 382 -31.01 8.45 1.18
C GLY A 382 -29.63 7.96 1.62
N THR A 383 -28.95 7.21 0.75
CA THR A 383 -27.62 6.63 1.00
C THR A 383 -26.58 7.24 0.06
N SER A 384 -25.30 7.11 0.40
CA SER A 384 -24.19 7.59 -0.44
C SER A 384 -23.32 6.44 -0.92
N ASN A 385 -22.83 6.53 -2.16
CA ASN A 385 -21.81 5.62 -2.70
C ASN A 385 -20.40 6.21 -2.56
N VAL A 386 -20.24 7.52 -2.76
CA VAL A 386 -18.95 8.22 -2.64
C VAL A 386 -19.12 9.38 -1.67
N ASN A 387 -18.22 9.52 -0.70
CA ASN A 387 -18.16 10.68 0.19
C ASN A 387 -16.85 11.43 -0.05
N PHE A 388 -16.90 12.73 -0.28
CA PHE A 388 -15.73 13.52 -0.64
C PHE A 388 -15.60 14.77 0.23
N GLY A 389 -14.35 15.12 0.55
CA GLY A 389 -14.00 16.40 1.18
C GLY A 389 -13.66 17.47 0.14
N PRO A 390 -13.48 18.73 0.57
CA PRO A 390 -13.07 19.83 -0.31
C PRO A 390 -11.77 19.50 -1.06
N GLY A 391 -11.76 19.73 -2.38
CA GLY A 391 -10.61 19.45 -3.25
C GLY A 391 -10.26 17.97 -3.45
N GLY A 392 -11.02 17.06 -2.84
CA GLY A 392 -10.74 15.63 -2.90
C GLY A 392 -10.94 15.01 -4.28
N VAL A 393 -10.22 13.93 -4.56
CA VAL A 393 -10.41 13.04 -5.72
C VAL A 393 -10.67 11.66 -5.17
N VAL A 394 -11.95 11.29 -5.05
CA VAL A 394 -12.39 10.11 -4.32
C VAL A 394 -13.15 9.16 -5.24
N PRO A 395 -12.59 7.99 -5.59
CA PRO A 395 -13.28 6.93 -6.32
C PRO A 395 -14.01 6.00 -5.34
N ASN A 396 -15.05 5.34 -5.82
CA ASN A 396 -15.59 4.12 -5.22
C ASN A 396 -16.20 3.22 -6.29
N LEU A 397 -16.13 1.91 -6.07
CA LEU A 397 -16.82 0.93 -6.87
C LEU A 397 -18.31 0.97 -6.58
N VAL A 398 -19.13 0.86 -7.61
CA VAL A 398 -20.59 0.80 -7.50
C VAL A 398 -21.12 -0.26 -8.47
N VAL A 399 -22.06 -1.06 -8.00
CA VAL A 399 -22.87 -1.93 -8.86
C VAL A 399 -24.26 -1.32 -8.95
N ALA A 400 -24.69 -1.00 -10.17
CA ALA A 400 -25.95 -0.30 -10.40
C ALA A 400 -26.76 -0.94 -11.53
N GLU A 401 -28.07 -1.04 -11.33
CA GLU A 401 -29.02 -1.49 -12.35
C GLU A 401 -29.36 -0.35 -13.31
N ALA A 402 -29.43 -0.66 -14.61
CA ALA A 402 -29.87 0.30 -15.62
C ALA A 402 -31.39 0.46 -15.62
N ASP A 403 -31.86 1.63 -16.08
CA ASP A 403 -33.27 1.80 -16.46
C ASP A 403 -33.59 1.03 -17.76
N ALA A 404 -34.85 1.02 -18.15
CA ALA A 404 -35.31 0.31 -19.35
C ALA A 404 -34.64 0.79 -20.65
N THR A 405 -34.01 1.95 -20.65
CA THR A 405 -33.30 2.54 -21.79
C THR A 405 -31.79 2.44 -21.68
N GLY A 406 -31.28 1.71 -20.66
CA GLY A 406 -29.87 1.44 -20.45
C GLY A 406 -29.12 2.57 -19.76
N GLY A 407 -29.76 3.42 -18.97
CA GLY A 407 -29.13 4.50 -18.26
C GLY A 407 -29.05 4.29 -16.75
N VAL A 408 -27.98 4.85 -16.13
CA VAL A 408 -27.84 5.02 -14.69
C VAL A 408 -27.76 6.49 -14.35
N CYS A 409 -28.28 6.87 -13.19
CA CYS A 409 -28.31 8.24 -12.71
C CYS A 409 -27.37 8.46 -11.51
N LEU A 410 -26.65 9.58 -11.52
CA LEU A 410 -25.71 9.99 -10.46
C LEU A 410 -26.16 11.34 -9.90
N PHE A 411 -26.49 11.36 -8.62
CA PHE A 411 -26.85 12.57 -7.88
C PHE A 411 -25.68 12.99 -7.00
N ALA A 412 -25.34 14.28 -6.98
CA ALA A 412 -24.43 14.86 -6.00
C ALA A 412 -25.17 15.93 -5.18
N ASN A 413 -24.95 15.92 -3.85
CA ASN A 413 -25.56 16.91 -2.97
C ASN A 413 -24.77 18.24 -2.93
N GLN A 414 -23.55 18.26 -3.42
CA GLN A 414 -22.70 19.45 -3.56
C GLN A 414 -22.06 19.45 -4.95
N PRO A 415 -21.79 20.63 -5.54
CA PRO A 415 -21.16 20.73 -6.84
C PRO A 415 -19.79 20.01 -6.89
N THR A 416 -19.66 19.06 -7.80
CA THR A 416 -18.43 18.31 -8.03
C THR A 416 -18.38 17.82 -9.48
N HIS A 417 -17.19 17.60 -10.02
CA HIS A 417 -17.06 16.85 -11.25
C HIS A 417 -17.16 15.36 -10.97
N LEU A 418 -17.69 14.63 -11.94
CA LEU A 418 -17.81 13.19 -11.90
C LEU A 418 -17.05 12.56 -13.07
N VAL A 419 -16.33 11.51 -12.75
CA VAL A 419 -15.70 10.61 -13.71
C VAL A 419 -16.31 9.24 -13.52
N VAL A 420 -16.85 8.65 -14.60
CA VAL A 420 -17.55 7.36 -14.57
C VAL A 420 -16.85 6.38 -15.50
N ASP A 421 -16.28 5.33 -14.94
CA ASP A 421 -15.60 4.27 -15.66
C ASP A 421 -16.39 2.95 -15.55
N LEU A 422 -16.60 2.26 -16.65
CA LEU A 422 -17.20 0.92 -16.69
C LEU A 422 -16.10 -0.13 -16.54
N PHE A 423 -16.26 -1.05 -15.59
CA PHE A 423 -15.36 -2.18 -15.37
C PHE A 423 -15.92 -3.54 -15.77
N GLY A 424 -17.19 -3.58 -16.19
CA GLY A 424 -17.88 -4.78 -16.60
C GLY A 424 -19.35 -4.76 -16.22
N GLY A 425 -19.97 -5.92 -16.22
CA GLY A 425 -21.36 -6.08 -15.79
C GLY A 425 -21.59 -7.42 -15.10
N LEU A 426 -22.75 -7.53 -14.48
CA LEU A 426 -23.29 -8.78 -13.96
C LEU A 426 -24.50 -9.16 -14.79
N THR A 427 -24.61 -10.44 -15.15
CA THR A 427 -25.72 -10.92 -15.96
C THR A 427 -27.06 -10.83 -15.22
N ALA A 428 -28.13 -10.67 -15.93
CA ALA A 428 -29.46 -10.73 -15.34
C ALA A 428 -29.67 -12.08 -14.62
N GLY A 429 -30.14 -12.02 -13.38
CA GLY A 429 -30.36 -13.19 -12.52
C GLY A 429 -29.13 -13.66 -11.73
N SER A 430 -27.91 -13.21 -12.05
CA SER A 430 -26.74 -13.48 -11.22
C SER A 430 -26.64 -12.55 -10.01
N VAL A 431 -27.32 -11.43 -10.05
CA VAL A 431 -27.38 -10.44 -8.97
C VAL A 431 -28.83 -10.01 -8.76
N SER A 432 -29.21 -9.80 -7.52
CA SER A 432 -30.49 -9.19 -7.12
C SER A 432 -30.18 -7.88 -6.43
N LEU A 433 -30.34 -6.77 -7.17
CA LEU A 433 -30.18 -5.42 -6.62
C LEU A 433 -31.52 -4.88 -6.15
N HIS A 434 -31.47 -3.97 -5.20
CA HIS A 434 -32.60 -3.21 -4.69
C HIS A 434 -32.14 -1.80 -4.30
N ALA A 435 -33.07 -0.89 -4.05
CA ALA A 435 -32.73 0.38 -3.45
C ALA A 435 -31.94 0.13 -2.16
N PRO A 436 -30.84 0.86 -1.92
CA PRO A 436 -29.98 0.65 -0.76
C PRO A 436 -30.79 0.63 0.54
N VAL A 437 -30.64 -0.43 1.33
CA VAL A 437 -31.29 -0.61 2.63
C VAL A 437 -30.25 -0.48 3.72
N ARG A 438 -30.48 0.44 4.67
CA ARG A 438 -29.61 0.62 5.82
C ARG A 438 -29.77 -0.52 6.80
N ALA A 439 -28.73 -1.41 6.86
CA ALA A 439 -28.69 -2.53 7.78
C ALA A 439 -28.33 -2.09 9.21
N ILE A 440 -27.35 -1.21 9.33
CA ILE A 440 -26.98 -0.56 10.60
C ILE A 440 -26.57 0.89 10.38
N ASP A 441 -26.84 1.71 11.41
CA ASP A 441 -26.35 3.07 11.55
C ASP A 441 -26.14 3.36 13.05
N THR A 442 -24.91 3.28 13.49
CA THR A 442 -24.59 3.41 14.92
C THR A 442 -24.78 4.83 15.45
N ARG A 443 -24.93 5.83 14.58
CA ARG A 443 -25.25 7.21 14.95
C ARG A 443 -26.67 7.33 15.50
N THR A 444 -27.59 6.46 15.04
CA THR A 444 -29.01 6.49 15.38
C THR A 444 -29.42 5.39 16.34
N ALA A 445 -28.69 4.25 16.34
CA ALA A 445 -28.97 3.10 17.20
C ALA A 445 -27.68 2.37 17.57
N GLY A 446 -27.58 1.92 18.82
CA GLY A 446 -26.45 1.15 19.34
C GLY A 446 -25.27 2.00 19.84
N GLY A 447 -25.19 3.27 19.49
CA GLY A 447 -24.11 4.17 19.89
C GLY A 447 -22.79 3.90 19.15
N GLU A 448 -21.80 4.73 19.40
CA GLU A 448 -20.48 4.61 18.77
C GLU A 448 -19.73 3.34 19.24
N PRO A 449 -19.35 2.45 18.34
CA PRO A 449 -18.56 1.27 18.66
C PRO A 449 -17.20 1.64 19.27
N ALA A 450 -16.83 0.95 20.35
CA ALA A 450 -15.51 1.11 20.96
C ALA A 450 -14.39 0.64 20.02
N ALA A 451 -13.19 1.20 20.20
CA ALA A 451 -12.00 0.75 19.49
C ALA A 451 -11.77 -0.77 19.67
N GLY A 452 -11.46 -1.46 18.59
CA GLY A 452 -11.22 -2.90 18.59
C GLY A 452 -12.48 -3.78 18.67
N SER A 453 -13.69 -3.19 18.51
CA SER A 453 -14.96 -3.93 18.56
C SER A 453 -15.44 -4.36 17.18
N THR A 454 -16.42 -5.28 17.16
CA THR A 454 -17.08 -5.77 15.95
C THR A 454 -18.59 -5.54 16.08
N VAL A 455 -19.19 -4.97 15.05
CA VAL A 455 -20.65 -4.82 14.93
C VAL A 455 -21.18 -5.83 13.91
N THR A 456 -22.40 -6.33 14.15
CA THR A 456 -23.07 -7.27 13.24
C THR A 456 -24.16 -6.54 12.47
N ALA A 457 -24.12 -6.63 11.15
CA ALA A 457 -25.09 -6.06 10.23
C ALA A 457 -26.01 -7.16 9.67
N PRO A 458 -27.29 -7.20 10.05
CA PRO A 458 -28.26 -8.11 9.45
C PRO A 458 -28.58 -7.64 8.02
N THR A 459 -28.18 -8.42 7.01
CA THR A 459 -28.29 -7.98 5.62
C THR A 459 -29.62 -8.36 4.97
N GLY A 460 -30.40 -9.23 5.60
CA GLY A 460 -31.63 -9.78 4.99
C GLY A 460 -31.35 -10.76 3.84
N ALA A 461 -30.11 -11.18 3.64
CA ALA A 461 -29.72 -12.08 2.57
C ALA A 461 -30.41 -13.44 2.73
N PRO A 462 -31.06 -13.98 1.67
CA PRO A 462 -31.68 -15.30 1.69
C PRO A 462 -30.66 -16.42 1.98
N PRO A 463 -31.10 -17.57 2.55
CA PRO A 463 -30.25 -18.75 2.66
C PRO A 463 -29.65 -19.16 1.31
N GLY A 464 -28.36 -19.51 1.28
CA GLY A 464 -27.65 -19.88 0.07
C GLY A 464 -27.05 -18.71 -0.70
N THR A 465 -27.21 -17.47 -0.24
CA THR A 465 -26.50 -16.30 -0.78
C THR A 465 -24.98 -16.50 -0.65
N THR A 466 -24.26 -16.33 -1.76
CA THR A 466 -22.81 -16.51 -1.83
C THR A 466 -22.05 -15.22 -1.66
N GLY A 467 -22.69 -14.06 -1.87
CA GLY A 467 -22.12 -12.74 -1.63
C GLY A 467 -23.20 -11.69 -1.39
N VAL A 468 -22.91 -10.77 -0.49
CA VAL A 468 -23.72 -9.56 -0.27
C VAL A 468 -22.92 -8.35 -0.76
N ILE A 469 -23.60 -7.48 -1.47
CA ILE A 469 -23.07 -6.18 -1.91
C ILE A 469 -23.38 -5.16 -0.83
N VAL A 470 -22.35 -4.63 -0.20
CA VAL A 470 -22.48 -3.60 0.84
C VAL A 470 -21.65 -2.38 0.53
N ASN A 471 -22.13 -1.22 0.94
CA ASN A 471 -21.33 -0.03 1.09
C ASN A 471 -21.11 0.21 2.59
N VAL A 472 -19.85 0.12 3.02
CA VAL A 472 -19.47 0.35 4.41
C VAL A 472 -18.97 1.78 4.52
N THR A 473 -19.61 2.56 5.37
CA THR A 473 -19.21 3.94 5.66
C THR A 473 -18.84 4.08 7.12
N THR A 474 -17.73 4.76 7.38
CA THR A 474 -17.39 5.22 8.72
C THR A 474 -17.31 6.73 8.77
N THR A 475 -17.66 7.30 9.91
CA THR A 475 -17.58 8.74 10.13
C THR A 475 -17.09 9.05 11.54
N GLN A 476 -16.40 10.19 11.69
CA GLN A 476 -15.88 10.69 12.95
C GLN A 476 -14.95 9.70 13.70
N PRO A 477 -14.03 8.99 13.05
CA PRO A 477 -13.08 8.17 13.78
C PRO A 477 -12.25 9.02 14.73
N ALA A 478 -12.07 8.52 15.96
CA ALA A 478 -11.30 9.22 16.99
C ALA A 478 -9.80 9.27 16.68
N THR A 479 -9.30 8.21 16.05
CA THR A 479 -7.87 8.06 15.65
C THR A 479 -7.77 7.50 14.25
N SER A 480 -6.57 7.57 13.66
CA SER A 480 -6.27 6.82 12.44
C SER A 480 -6.41 5.32 12.67
N GLY A 481 -6.89 4.59 11.68
CA GLY A 481 -7.10 3.16 11.78
C GLY A 481 -7.77 2.58 10.54
N PHE A 482 -8.46 1.45 10.72
CA PHE A 482 -9.11 0.73 9.63
C PHE A 482 -10.38 0.01 10.08
N LEU A 483 -11.24 -0.30 9.10
CA LEU A 483 -12.39 -1.17 9.26
C LEU A 483 -12.26 -2.39 8.35
N THR A 484 -12.79 -3.52 8.81
CA THR A 484 -12.83 -4.77 8.05
C THR A 484 -14.24 -5.32 8.02
N ALA A 485 -14.81 -5.50 6.81
CA ALA A 485 -16.06 -6.22 6.60
C ALA A 485 -15.77 -7.69 6.24
N PHE A 486 -16.42 -8.63 6.91
CA PHE A 486 -16.11 -10.06 6.75
C PHE A 486 -17.30 -10.94 7.16
N ALA A 487 -17.24 -12.24 6.80
CA ALA A 487 -18.22 -13.23 7.25
C ALA A 487 -18.18 -13.39 8.78
N CYS A 488 -19.34 -13.29 9.44
CA CYS A 488 -19.40 -13.58 10.88
C CYS A 488 -19.09 -15.07 11.12
N GLY A 489 -18.28 -15.38 12.13
CA GLY A 489 -17.99 -16.76 12.57
C GLY A 489 -16.53 -17.18 12.43
N PRO A 490 -15.88 -17.12 11.24
CA PRO A 490 -14.50 -17.61 11.09
C PRO A 490 -13.43 -16.77 11.79
N GLY A 491 -13.79 -15.65 12.40
CA GLY A 491 -12.86 -14.68 12.98
C GLY A 491 -12.46 -13.59 12.00
N ARG A 492 -11.94 -12.48 12.53
CA ARG A 492 -11.53 -11.32 11.74
C ARG A 492 -10.30 -11.63 10.87
N PRO A 493 -10.37 -11.43 9.54
CA PRO A 493 -9.22 -11.58 8.67
C PRO A 493 -8.21 -10.43 8.87
N PRO A 494 -6.93 -10.61 8.50
CA PRO A 494 -5.90 -9.57 8.58
C PRO A 494 -5.95 -8.60 7.38
N THR A 495 -7.16 -8.22 6.96
CA THR A 495 -7.42 -7.32 5.82
C THR A 495 -8.09 -6.04 6.29
N SER A 496 -8.13 -5.01 5.45
CA SER A 496 -8.87 -3.77 5.72
C SER A 496 -9.69 -3.36 4.49
N ASN A 497 -10.96 -3.06 4.66
CA ASN A 497 -11.80 -2.52 3.59
C ASN A 497 -11.80 -1.00 3.55
N LEU A 498 -11.63 -0.35 4.70
CA LEU A 498 -11.50 1.11 4.82
C LEU A 498 -10.28 1.43 5.68
N ASN A 499 -9.56 2.48 5.28
CA ASN A 499 -8.52 3.09 6.10
C ASN A 499 -8.89 4.55 6.34
N VAL A 500 -8.70 5.04 7.55
CA VAL A 500 -9.24 6.33 8.00
C VAL A 500 -8.23 7.12 8.80
N VAL A 501 -8.38 8.44 8.73
CA VAL A 501 -7.72 9.40 9.62
C VAL A 501 -8.77 10.09 10.50
N PRO A 502 -8.38 10.75 11.60
CA PRO A 502 -9.34 11.37 12.53
C PRO A 502 -10.36 12.26 11.84
N GLN A 503 -11.61 12.17 12.27
CA GLN A 503 -12.76 12.97 11.81
C GLN A 503 -13.14 12.80 10.33
N GLN A 504 -12.54 11.89 9.60
CA GLN A 504 -12.86 11.63 8.19
C GLN A 504 -14.17 10.86 8.04
N THR A 505 -14.92 11.15 6.97
CA THR A 505 -16.01 10.29 6.50
C THR A 505 -15.56 9.58 5.24
N VAL A 506 -15.53 8.24 5.26
CA VAL A 506 -15.08 7.40 4.15
C VAL A 506 -16.09 6.29 3.92
N ALA A 507 -16.42 6.07 2.65
CA ALA A 507 -17.21 4.92 2.20
C ALA A 507 -16.35 4.04 1.28
N ASN A 508 -16.54 2.73 1.36
CA ASN A 508 -16.02 1.80 0.39
C ASN A 508 -17.01 0.66 0.14
N PHE A 509 -17.09 0.26 -1.11
CA PHE A 509 -17.81 -0.92 -1.55
C PHE A 509 -17.12 -2.19 -1.02
N ALA A 510 -17.91 -3.22 -0.70
CA ALA A 510 -17.39 -4.55 -0.46
C ALA A 510 -18.38 -5.62 -0.94
N THR A 511 -17.84 -6.72 -1.46
CA THR A 511 -18.56 -7.99 -1.56
C THR A 511 -18.15 -8.86 -0.38
N VAL A 512 -19.12 -9.31 0.39
CA VAL A 512 -18.85 -10.09 1.61
C VAL A 512 -19.71 -11.35 1.59
N LYS A 513 -19.11 -12.50 1.88
CA LYS A 513 -19.87 -13.73 2.13
C LYS A 513 -20.66 -13.57 3.42
N PRO A 514 -22.01 -13.69 3.42
CA PRO A 514 -22.75 -13.63 4.67
C PRO A 514 -22.56 -14.93 5.48
N ASP A 515 -22.81 -14.85 6.77
CA ASP A 515 -22.95 -16.05 7.59
C ASP A 515 -24.26 -16.81 7.25
N PRO A 516 -24.47 -18.03 7.80
CA PRO A 516 -25.71 -18.79 7.53
C PRO A 516 -26.99 -18.10 7.97
N ALA A 517 -26.92 -17.11 8.88
CA ALA A 517 -28.06 -16.30 9.30
C ALA A 517 -28.26 -15.02 8.45
N GLY A 518 -27.43 -14.83 7.43
CA GLY A 518 -27.48 -13.66 6.55
C GLY A 518 -26.83 -12.40 7.12
N ASN A 519 -25.91 -12.52 8.07
CA ASN A 519 -25.23 -11.37 8.66
C ASN A 519 -23.85 -11.15 8.05
N VAL A 520 -23.40 -9.90 8.11
CA VAL A 520 -22.04 -9.45 7.84
C VAL A 520 -21.49 -8.78 9.09
N CYS A 521 -20.25 -9.08 9.45
CA CYS A 521 -19.53 -8.46 10.56
C CYS A 521 -18.64 -7.32 10.06
N VAL A 522 -18.60 -6.21 10.82
CA VAL A 522 -17.69 -5.09 10.57
C VAL A 522 -16.90 -4.80 11.84
N PHE A 523 -15.60 -5.05 11.77
CA PHE A 523 -14.64 -4.69 12.81
C PHE A 523 -14.21 -3.24 12.63
N THR A 524 -14.10 -2.50 13.71
CA THR A 524 -13.49 -1.17 13.74
C THR A 524 -12.26 -1.15 14.65
N ASN A 525 -11.11 -0.72 14.09
CA ASN A 525 -9.88 -0.56 14.86
C ASN A 525 -9.94 0.71 15.74
N PRO A 526 -10.31 1.92 15.22
CA PRO A 526 -10.59 3.09 16.08
C PRO A 526 -12.01 3.04 16.63
N SER A 527 -12.31 3.83 17.68
CA SER A 527 -13.68 4.22 17.98
C SER A 527 -14.20 5.08 16.84
N ALA A 528 -15.33 4.70 16.23
CA ALA A 528 -15.88 5.37 15.06
C ALA A 528 -17.34 4.96 14.83
N GLN A 529 -18.15 5.85 14.26
CA GLN A 529 -19.49 5.50 13.80
C GLN A 529 -19.41 4.60 12.56
N VAL A 530 -20.24 3.57 12.51
CA VAL A 530 -20.29 2.57 11.44
C VAL A 530 -21.69 2.56 10.82
N ILE A 531 -21.72 2.63 9.50
CA ILE A 531 -22.93 2.55 8.69
C ILE A 531 -22.73 1.45 7.66
N VAL A 532 -23.71 0.58 7.50
CA VAL A 532 -23.72 -0.45 6.47
C VAL A 532 -25.02 -0.35 5.67
N ASP A 533 -24.87 -0.07 4.39
CA ASP A 533 -25.95 -0.07 3.43
C ASP A 533 -25.85 -1.32 2.55
N VAL A 534 -26.91 -2.13 2.50
CA VAL A 534 -27.02 -3.31 1.63
C VAL A 534 -27.63 -2.88 0.32
N MET A 535 -26.97 -3.21 -0.77
CA MET A 535 -27.36 -2.83 -2.13
C MET A 535 -27.91 -4.01 -2.91
N GLY A 536 -27.68 -5.23 -2.45
CA GLY A 536 -28.16 -6.44 -3.10
C GLY A 536 -27.36 -7.68 -2.71
N THR A 537 -27.70 -8.78 -3.38
CA THR A 537 -27.04 -10.08 -3.21
C THR A 537 -26.54 -10.61 -4.54
N ILE A 538 -25.47 -11.39 -4.52
CA ILE A 538 -24.91 -12.09 -5.68
C ILE A 538 -25.19 -13.57 -5.50
N GLY A 539 -25.67 -14.20 -6.57
CA GLY A 539 -26.07 -15.60 -6.60
C GLY A 539 -24.90 -16.57 -6.85
N PRO A 540 -25.20 -17.82 -7.25
CA PRO A 540 -24.23 -18.93 -7.31
C PRO A 540 -23.04 -18.71 -8.24
N ALA A 541 -23.15 -17.83 -9.23
CA ALA A 541 -22.03 -17.49 -10.12
C ALA A 541 -20.88 -16.75 -9.42
N PHE A 542 -21.05 -16.34 -8.17
CA PHE A 542 -20.02 -15.71 -7.34
C PHE A 542 -19.66 -16.61 -6.14
N ALA A 543 -18.41 -16.96 -6.02
CA ALA A 543 -17.87 -17.68 -4.87
C ALA A 543 -17.23 -16.68 -3.90
N GLY A 544 -17.99 -16.16 -2.93
CA GLY A 544 -17.50 -15.30 -1.86
C GLY A 544 -16.60 -16.07 -0.90
N LEU A 545 -15.43 -15.53 -0.57
CA LEU A 545 -14.52 -16.11 0.39
C LEU A 545 -14.97 -15.77 1.83
N ALA A 546 -15.06 -16.77 2.70
CA ALA A 546 -15.34 -16.55 4.12
C ALA A 546 -14.18 -15.81 4.81
N VAL A 547 -12.95 -16.10 4.36
CA VAL A 547 -11.73 -15.38 4.75
C VAL A 547 -11.09 -14.87 3.47
N PRO A 548 -10.91 -13.56 3.29
CA PRO A 548 -10.21 -12.99 2.15
C PRO A 548 -8.80 -13.59 1.98
N LEU A 549 -8.41 -13.82 0.73
CA LEU A 549 -7.09 -14.34 0.38
C LEU A 549 -6.13 -13.18 0.07
N ARG A 550 -5.05 -13.06 0.83
CA ARG A 550 -3.96 -12.14 0.47
C ARG A 550 -3.18 -12.71 -0.71
N ALA A 551 -3.42 -12.16 -1.91
CA ALA A 551 -2.77 -12.58 -3.14
C ALA A 551 -1.42 -11.89 -3.35
N PHE A 552 -1.24 -10.69 -2.81
CA PHE A 552 0.02 -9.94 -2.89
C PHE A 552 0.16 -8.97 -1.71
N ASP A 553 1.37 -8.86 -1.17
CA ASP A 553 1.74 -7.85 -0.17
C ASP A 553 3.22 -7.49 -0.33
N SER A 554 3.50 -6.32 -0.89
CA SER A 554 4.87 -5.86 -1.13
C SER A 554 5.70 -5.67 0.15
N ARG A 555 5.06 -5.59 1.31
CA ARG A 555 5.75 -5.45 2.61
C ARG A 555 6.31 -6.78 3.12
N ALA A 556 5.83 -7.90 2.57
CA ALA A 556 6.25 -9.25 2.92
C ALA A 556 7.23 -9.85 1.89
N ALA A 557 7.57 -9.08 0.85
CA ALA A 557 8.50 -9.47 -0.22
C ALA A 557 9.95 -9.29 0.22
#